data_188f40ed3d65db58a5d1775585927753
#
_entry.id   188f40ed3d65db58a5d1775585927753
#
_cell.length_a   1.000
_cell.length_b   1.000
_cell.length_c   1.000
_cell.angle_alpha   90.00
_cell.angle_beta   90.00
_cell.angle_gamma   90.00
#
_symmetry.space_group_name_H-M   'P 1'
#
loop_
_entity.id
_entity.type
_entity.pdbx_description
1 polymer ?
#
loop_
_entity_poly.entity_id
_entity_poly.type
_entity_poly.pdbx_seq_one_letter_code
_entity_poly.pdbx_strand_id
1 'polypeptide(L)'
;FSDGEVQVEIEENVRGQDVFVIQPTSAPTAEHFMELLALIDALKRASAQVVTAVVPYFGYARQDRRPRSARVPITAKVAARMFSAVNCDRVLTVDLHAEQIQGFFDMPVDNVYASPLLLADIWRSQGTDNLIVVSPDVGGVVRARAIAKRLDDADLAIIDKRRPKANVATVMNIIGDVSGKTCVLVDDIVDTAGTLCAAAAEIGRASCRERVYSNV
;
A
#
# COMPACT_ATOMS: atom_id res chain seq x y z
N PHE A 1 -12.91 -8.24 -25.59
CA PHE A 1 -14.10 -8.28 -26.47
C PHE A 1 -14.89 -6.99 -26.36
N SER A 2 -15.87 -6.81 -27.26
CA SER A 2 -16.68 -5.56 -27.30
C SER A 2 -17.63 -5.40 -26.11
N ASP A 3 -17.86 -6.44 -25.35
CA ASP A 3 -18.66 -6.49 -24.11
C ASP A 3 -17.83 -6.23 -22.85
N GLY A 4 -16.51 -6.03 -23.00
CA GLY A 4 -15.58 -5.77 -21.89
C GLY A 4 -14.95 -7.02 -21.29
N GLU A 5 -15.20 -8.20 -21.83
CA GLU A 5 -14.51 -9.42 -21.38
C GLU A 5 -13.02 -9.41 -21.75
N VAL A 6 -12.18 -9.75 -20.79
CA VAL A 6 -10.73 -9.89 -20.97
C VAL A 6 -10.43 -11.15 -21.75
N GLN A 7 -9.64 -11.03 -22.81
CA GLN A 7 -9.07 -12.16 -23.56
C GLN A 7 -7.56 -12.14 -23.42
N VAL A 8 -7.00 -13.31 -23.12
CA VAL A 8 -5.54 -13.52 -22.98
C VAL A 8 -5.11 -14.69 -23.87
N GLU A 9 -4.02 -14.51 -24.59
CA GLU A 9 -3.32 -15.56 -25.32
C GLU A 9 -1.84 -15.48 -25.03
N ILE A 10 -1.21 -16.64 -24.72
CA ILE A 10 0.23 -16.75 -24.50
C ILE A 10 0.89 -17.16 -25.79
N GLU A 11 1.55 -16.22 -26.44
CA GLU A 11 2.19 -16.45 -27.75
C GLU A 11 3.51 -17.25 -27.65
N GLU A 12 4.23 -17.10 -26.53
CA GLU A 12 5.52 -17.76 -26.32
C GLU A 12 5.39 -19.13 -25.65
N ASN A 13 6.33 -20.01 -25.93
CA ASN A 13 6.41 -21.30 -25.25
C ASN A 13 6.97 -21.15 -23.83
N VAL A 14 6.10 -21.22 -22.84
CA VAL A 14 6.45 -21.10 -21.40
C VAL A 14 6.55 -22.45 -20.68
N ARG A 15 6.45 -23.58 -21.40
CA ARG A 15 6.47 -24.91 -20.79
C ARG A 15 7.75 -25.14 -19.97
N GLY A 16 7.57 -25.48 -18.69
CA GLY A 16 8.67 -25.75 -17.76
C GLY A 16 9.48 -24.50 -17.36
N GLN A 17 8.98 -23.30 -17.67
CA GLN A 17 9.64 -22.05 -17.32
C GLN A 17 9.09 -21.48 -16.01
N ASP A 18 9.92 -20.71 -15.30
CA ASP A 18 9.52 -19.83 -14.21
C ASP A 18 9.09 -18.49 -14.80
N VAL A 19 7.83 -18.13 -14.59
CA VAL A 19 7.20 -16.95 -15.20
C VAL A 19 6.80 -15.94 -14.14
N PHE A 20 7.14 -14.67 -14.38
CA PHE A 20 6.71 -13.53 -13.56
C PHE A 20 5.65 -12.75 -14.32
N VAL A 21 4.47 -12.60 -13.72
CA VAL A 21 3.37 -11.77 -14.26
C VAL A 21 3.32 -10.49 -13.46
N ILE A 22 3.61 -9.36 -14.10
CA ILE A 22 3.63 -8.05 -13.44
C ILE A 22 2.35 -7.32 -13.78
N GLN A 23 1.47 -7.16 -12.79
CA GLN A 23 0.19 -6.49 -12.95
C GLN A 23 -0.19 -5.77 -11.65
N PRO A 24 -0.12 -4.43 -11.58
CA PRO A 24 -0.70 -3.69 -10.46
C PRO A 24 -2.23 -3.80 -10.53
N THR A 25 -2.88 -4.00 -9.40
CA THR A 25 -4.34 -4.07 -9.31
C THR A 25 -4.94 -2.75 -8.80
N SER A 26 -4.38 -1.63 -9.29
CA SER A 26 -4.93 -0.28 -9.11
C SER A 26 -6.19 -0.07 -9.96
N ALA A 27 -6.78 1.12 -9.91
CA ALA A 27 -7.99 1.40 -10.68
C ALA A 27 -7.74 1.32 -12.22
N PRO A 28 -8.65 0.69 -12.98
CA PRO A 28 -9.90 0.03 -12.60
C PRO A 28 -9.65 -1.35 -11.96
N THR A 29 -9.76 -1.43 -10.63
CA THR A 29 -9.26 -2.55 -9.81
C THR A 29 -9.83 -3.91 -10.19
N ALA A 30 -11.14 -3.99 -10.45
CA ALA A 30 -11.80 -5.25 -10.76
C ALA A 30 -11.35 -5.81 -12.13
N GLU A 31 -11.14 -4.94 -13.11
CA GLU A 31 -10.67 -5.30 -14.46
C GLU A 31 -9.23 -5.81 -14.39
N HIS A 32 -8.32 -5.05 -13.82
CA HIS A 32 -6.92 -5.44 -13.67
C HIS A 32 -6.75 -6.72 -12.85
N PHE A 33 -7.64 -6.92 -11.86
CA PHE A 33 -7.63 -8.13 -11.07
C PHE A 33 -8.05 -9.35 -11.90
N MET A 34 -9.12 -9.20 -12.70
CA MET A 34 -9.60 -10.27 -13.59
C MET A 34 -8.58 -10.61 -14.68
N GLU A 35 -7.94 -9.58 -15.26
CA GLU A 35 -6.86 -9.72 -16.24
C GLU A 35 -5.70 -10.54 -15.66
N LEU A 36 -5.24 -10.20 -14.46
CA LEU A 36 -4.18 -10.93 -13.77
C LEU A 36 -4.53 -12.40 -13.56
N LEU A 37 -5.76 -12.69 -13.12
CA LEU A 37 -6.20 -14.06 -12.90
C LEU A 37 -6.27 -14.86 -14.21
N ALA A 38 -6.76 -14.26 -15.29
CA ALA A 38 -6.80 -14.87 -16.61
C ALA A 38 -5.39 -15.17 -17.15
N LEU A 39 -4.43 -14.25 -16.95
CA LEU A 39 -3.01 -14.45 -17.30
C LEU A 39 -2.41 -15.63 -16.53
N ILE A 40 -2.63 -15.71 -15.23
CA ILE A 40 -2.10 -16.82 -14.41
C ILE A 40 -2.69 -18.16 -14.86
N ASP A 41 -4.01 -18.25 -15.07
CA ASP A 41 -4.66 -19.49 -15.55
C ASP A 41 -4.14 -19.91 -16.92
N ALA A 42 -3.98 -18.97 -17.86
CA ALA A 42 -3.42 -19.24 -19.20
C ALA A 42 -2.00 -19.78 -19.11
N LEU A 43 -1.13 -19.21 -18.28
CA LEU A 43 0.25 -19.66 -18.06
C LEU A 43 0.30 -21.07 -17.44
N LYS A 44 -0.55 -21.34 -16.44
CA LYS A 44 -0.66 -22.69 -15.83
C LYS A 44 -1.13 -23.72 -16.84
N ARG A 45 -2.10 -23.39 -17.72
CA ARG A 45 -2.55 -24.26 -18.82
C ARG A 45 -1.48 -24.45 -19.91
N ALA A 46 -0.63 -23.43 -20.14
CA ALA A 46 0.53 -23.53 -21.01
C ALA A 46 1.70 -24.31 -20.39
N SER A 47 1.51 -24.89 -19.20
CA SER A 47 2.48 -25.72 -18.46
C SER A 47 3.72 -24.94 -17.98
N ALA A 48 3.58 -23.67 -17.62
CA ALA A 48 4.60 -22.97 -16.86
C ALA A 48 4.89 -23.73 -15.55
N GLN A 49 6.16 -23.83 -15.16
CA GLN A 49 6.57 -24.57 -13.97
C GLN A 49 6.19 -23.83 -12.71
N VAL A 50 6.58 -22.56 -12.60
CA VAL A 50 6.25 -21.66 -11.50
C VAL A 50 5.68 -20.37 -12.07
N VAL A 51 4.55 -19.92 -11.53
CA VAL A 51 3.96 -18.62 -11.87
C VAL A 51 3.97 -17.73 -10.63
N THR A 52 4.76 -16.67 -10.68
CA THR A 52 4.84 -15.65 -9.65
C THR A 52 4.06 -14.41 -10.09
N ALA A 53 3.00 -14.08 -9.36
CA ALA A 53 2.28 -12.83 -9.55
C ALA A 53 3.03 -11.69 -8.84
N VAL A 54 3.51 -10.72 -9.61
CA VAL A 54 4.12 -9.49 -9.11
C VAL A 54 3.06 -8.40 -9.13
N VAL A 55 2.56 -8.05 -7.95
CA VAL A 55 1.45 -7.12 -7.76
C VAL A 55 1.93 -5.90 -6.97
N PRO A 56 2.54 -4.90 -7.63
CA PRO A 56 3.14 -3.75 -6.94
C PRO A 56 2.12 -2.98 -6.09
N TYR A 57 0.86 -2.92 -6.53
CA TYR A 57 -0.27 -2.43 -5.75
C TYR A 57 -1.31 -3.53 -5.60
N PHE A 58 -1.54 -3.99 -4.36
CA PHE A 58 -2.55 -4.99 -4.06
C PHE A 58 -3.90 -4.33 -3.76
N GLY A 59 -4.79 -4.36 -4.74
CA GLY A 59 -6.15 -3.84 -4.62
C GLY A 59 -6.95 -4.57 -3.53
N TYR A 60 -7.95 -3.88 -2.98
CA TYR A 60 -8.79 -4.36 -1.87
C TYR A 60 -8.05 -4.51 -0.52
N ALA A 61 -6.75 -4.24 -0.41
CA ALA A 61 -5.98 -4.37 0.82
C ALA A 61 -6.57 -3.61 2.01
N ARG A 62 -7.21 -2.45 1.78
CA ARG A 62 -7.89 -1.65 2.82
C ARG A 62 -9.11 -2.35 3.45
N GLN A 63 -9.60 -3.45 2.85
CA GLN A 63 -10.74 -4.26 3.34
C GLN A 63 -10.23 -5.56 3.98
N ASP A 64 -9.29 -5.43 4.91
CA ASP A 64 -8.57 -6.53 5.57
C ASP A 64 -9.28 -7.10 6.80
N ARG A 65 -10.29 -6.40 7.31
CA ARG A 65 -11.00 -6.74 8.54
C ARG A 65 -12.45 -6.29 8.53
N ARG A 66 -13.24 -6.92 9.36
CA ARG A 66 -14.63 -6.53 9.61
C ARG A 66 -14.70 -5.61 10.83
N PRO A 67 -15.12 -4.35 10.69
CA PRO A 67 -15.43 -3.47 11.84
C PRO A 67 -16.52 -4.07 12.72
N ARG A 68 -16.49 -3.72 14.01
CA ARG A 68 -17.56 -4.15 14.94
C ARG A 68 -18.92 -3.71 14.41
N SER A 69 -19.90 -4.58 14.52
CA SER A 69 -21.30 -4.36 14.11
C SER A 69 -21.54 -4.22 12.61
N ALA A 70 -20.53 -4.28 11.75
CA ALA A 70 -20.71 -4.21 10.31
C ALA A 70 -20.85 -5.62 9.69
N ARG A 71 -21.78 -5.75 8.75
CA ARG A 71 -21.97 -6.97 7.94
C ARG A 71 -21.35 -6.77 6.57
N VAL A 72 -20.01 -6.70 6.54
CA VAL A 72 -19.21 -6.45 5.33
C VAL A 72 -18.27 -7.61 5.05
N PRO A 73 -17.87 -7.84 3.79
CA PRO A 73 -16.86 -8.85 3.47
C PRO A 73 -15.49 -8.45 4.00
N ILE A 74 -14.57 -9.41 4.05
CA ILE A 74 -13.13 -9.19 4.13
C ILE A 74 -12.60 -9.39 2.71
N THR A 75 -12.67 -8.34 1.88
CA THR A 75 -12.42 -8.45 0.44
C THR A 75 -10.96 -8.77 0.14
N ALA A 76 -10.02 -8.33 0.98
CA ALA A 76 -8.61 -8.73 0.87
C ALA A 76 -8.44 -10.26 0.94
N LYS A 77 -9.22 -10.96 1.78
CA LYS A 77 -9.21 -12.43 1.83
C LYS A 77 -9.87 -13.06 0.61
N VAL A 78 -10.94 -12.46 0.09
CA VAL A 78 -11.57 -12.93 -1.16
C VAL A 78 -10.56 -12.84 -2.29
N ALA A 79 -9.89 -11.69 -2.45
CA ALA A 79 -8.85 -11.47 -3.44
C ALA A 79 -7.71 -12.51 -3.30
N ALA A 80 -7.18 -12.73 -2.09
CA ALA A 80 -6.14 -13.73 -1.86
C ALA A 80 -6.57 -15.15 -2.28
N ARG A 81 -7.82 -15.55 -2.00
CA ARG A 81 -8.34 -16.86 -2.41
C ARG A 81 -8.47 -17.02 -3.92
N MET A 82 -8.68 -15.93 -4.66
CA MET A 82 -8.77 -16.01 -6.12
C MET A 82 -7.42 -16.38 -6.74
N PHE A 83 -6.29 -15.99 -6.14
CA PHE A 83 -4.96 -16.48 -6.57
C PHE A 83 -4.79 -17.99 -6.35
N SER A 84 -5.29 -18.53 -5.23
CA SER A 84 -5.30 -19.97 -5.00
C SER A 84 -6.16 -20.70 -6.03
N ALA A 85 -7.32 -20.14 -6.39
CA ALA A 85 -8.25 -20.75 -7.35
C ALA A 85 -7.65 -20.90 -8.76
N VAL A 86 -6.74 -20.00 -9.17
CA VAL A 86 -6.03 -20.08 -10.45
C VAL A 86 -4.65 -20.75 -10.34
N ASN A 87 -4.35 -21.40 -9.22
CA ASN A 87 -3.10 -22.11 -8.95
C ASN A 87 -1.84 -21.24 -9.10
N CYS A 88 -1.89 -20.00 -8.63
CA CYS A 88 -0.73 -19.14 -8.49
C CYS A 88 0.25 -19.77 -7.49
N ASP A 89 1.55 -19.83 -7.83
CA ASP A 89 2.54 -20.49 -6.96
C ASP A 89 3.16 -19.54 -5.93
N ARG A 90 3.24 -18.23 -6.25
CA ARG A 90 3.82 -17.21 -5.38
C ARG A 90 3.23 -15.83 -5.70
N VAL A 91 3.15 -14.99 -4.68
CA VAL A 91 2.79 -13.57 -4.84
C VAL A 91 3.94 -12.70 -4.33
N LEU A 92 4.35 -11.71 -5.10
CA LEU A 92 5.23 -10.64 -4.67
C LEU A 92 4.44 -9.33 -4.72
N THR A 93 4.46 -8.58 -3.64
CA THR A 93 3.77 -7.30 -3.54
C THR A 93 4.63 -6.26 -2.83
N VAL A 94 4.24 -4.99 -2.90
CA VAL A 94 4.97 -3.88 -2.30
C VAL A 94 4.09 -3.19 -1.26
N ASP A 95 4.61 -2.97 -0.06
CA ASP A 95 3.98 -2.20 1.02
C ASP A 95 2.50 -2.53 1.25
N LEU A 96 2.20 -3.77 1.62
CA LEU A 96 0.84 -4.17 1.99
C LEU A 96 0.26 -3.23 3.06
N HIS A 97 -1.00 -2.84 2.87
CA HIS A 97 -1.73 -2.00 3.82
C HIS A 97 -1.67 -2.53 5.26
N ALA A 98 -1.74 -3.85 5.41
CA ALA A 98 -1.62 -4.52 6.69
C ALA A 98 -0.82 -5.83 6.50
N GLU A 99 0.23 -6.04 7.28
CA GLU A 99 1.13 -7.19 7.14
C GLU A 99 0.43 -8.53 7.32
N GLN A 100 -0.62 -8.60 8.14
CA GLN A 100 -1.42 -9.80 8.36
C GLN A 100 -2.14 -10.30 7.11
N ILE A 101 -2.28 -9.48 6.05
CA ILE A 101 -2.86 -9.89 4.76
C ILE A 101 -2.07 -11.06 4.16
N GLN A 102 -0.76 -11.14 4.41
CA GLN A 102 0.07 -12.28 3.99
C GLN A 102 -0.51 -13.62 4.46
N GLY A 103 -1.12 -13.66 5.65
CA GLY A 103 -1.78 -14.84 6.19
C GLY A 103 -3.13 -15.19 5.53
N PHE A 104 -3.60 -14.41 4.55
CA PHE A 104 -4.82 -14.73 3.80
C PHE A 104 -4.55 -15.62 2.59
N PHE A 105 -3.31 -15.71 2.17
CA PHE A 105 -2.86 -16.50 1.03
C PHE A 105 -2.49 -17.93 1.47
N ASP A 106 -2.74 -18.89 0.59
CA ASP A 106 -2.35 -20.30 0.80
C ASP A 106 -0.96 -20.60 0.22
N MET A 107 -0.41 -19.70 -0.62
CA MET A 107 0.93 -19.76 -1.19
C MET A 107 1.86 -18.74 -0.52
N PRO A 108 3.20 -18.87 -0.72
CA PRO A 108 4.16 -17.89 -0.23
C PRO A 108 3.89 -16.48 -0.78
N VAL A 109 4.04 -15.47 0.10
CA VAL A 109 3.92 -14.06 -0.24
C VAL A 109 5.19 -13.33 0.17
N ASP A 110 5.80 -12.65 -0.79
CA ASP A 110 6.93 -11.76 -0.55
C ASP A 110 6.39 -10.31 -0.52
N ASN A 111 6.28 -9.74 0.68
CA ASN A 111 5.95 -8.34 0.85
C ASN A 111 7.25 -7.54 0.93
N VAL A 112 7.63 -6.86 -0.14
CA VAL A 112 8.82 -6.01 -0.17
C VAL A 112 8.45 -4.57 0.20
N TYR A 113 9.42 -3.82 0.70
CA TYR A 113 9.20 -2.46 1.17
C TYR A 113 9.90 -1.45 0.25
N ALA A 114 9.20 -0.40 -0.14
CA ALA A 114 9.77 0.72 -0.89
C ALA A 114 10.62 1.65 -0.01
N SER A 115 10.51 1.52 1.31
CA SER A 115 11.21 2.38 2.28
C SER A 115 12.72 2.53 2.05
N PRO A 116 13.52 1.54 1.61
CA PRO A 116 14.93 1.77 1.30
C PRO A 116 15.18 2.78 0.19
N LEU A 117 14.35 2.76 -0.87
CA LEU A 117 14.45 3.70 -1.99
C LEU A 117 14.03 5.11 -1.56
N LEU A 118 12.96 5.21 -0.80
CA LEU A 118 12.41 6.46 -0.28
C LEU A 118 13.37 7.14 0.69
N LEU A 119 14.01 6.37 1.58
CA LEU A 119 15.03 6.85 2.49
C LEU A 119 16.22 7.43 1.74
N ALA A 120 16.70 6.76 0.70
CA ALA A 120 17.80 7.26 -0.13
C ALA A 120 17.46 8.59 -0.81
N ASP A 121 16.19 8.76 -1.22
CA ASP A 121 15.73 10.02 -1.82
C ASP A 121 15.58 11.14 -0.78
N ILE A 122 15.01 10.83 0.39
CA ILE A 122 14.90 11.78 1.51
C ILE A 122 16.29 12.28 1.91
N TRP A 123 17.26 11.39 2.11
CA TRP A 123 18.63 11.77 2.45
C TRP A 123 19.29 12.68 1.38
N ARG A 124 19.09 12.33 0.11
CA ARG A 124 19.66 13.11 -0.99
C ARG A 124 19.04 14.50 -1.10
N SER A 125 17.74 14.61 -0.88
CA SER A 125 16.98 15.84 -1.13
C SER A 125 16.87 16.76 0.08
N GLN A 126 16.90 16.22 1.31
CA GLN A 126 16.64 16.99 2.54
C GLN A 126 17.79 16.92 3.56
N GLY A 127 18.72 15.99 3.43
CA GLY A 127 19.65 15.65 4.51
C GLY A 127 18.93 14.97 5.67
N THR A 128 19.57 14.93 6.84
CA THR A 128 18.99 14.35 8.08
C THR A 128 18.74 15.39 9.16
N ASP A 129 19.24 16.61 8.97
CA ASP A 129 19.18 17.65 9.99
C ASP A 129 17.74 18.17 10.15
N ASN A 130 17.29 18.24 11.40
CA ASN A 130 16.01 18.83 11.76
C ASN A 130 14.79 18.18 11.10
N LEU A 131 14.86 16.85 10.82
CA LEU A 131 13.74 16.07 10.31
C LEU A 131 12.83 15.60 11.44
N ILE A 132 11.53 15.50 11.11
CA ILE A 132 10.55 14.76 11.88
C ILE A 132 9.68 13.91 10.95
N VAL A 133 9.51 12.64 11.29
CA VAL A 133 8.61 11.75 10.54
C VAL A 133 7.21 11.88 11.10
N VAL A 134 6.21 12.05 10.25
CA VAL A 134 4.82 12.24 10.64
C VAL A 134 3.95 11.11 10.10
N SER A 135 3.28 10.42 11.01
CA SER A 135 2.21 9.49 10.64
C SER A 135 0.90 10.25 10.44
N PRO A 136 0.23 10.14 9.28
CA PRO A 136 -1.01 10.86 9.01
C PRO A 136 -2.22 10.31 9.78
N ASP A 137 -2.06 9.17 10.43
CA ASP A 137 -3.04 8.56 11.34
C ASP A 137 -2.39 7.59 12.33
N VAL A 138 -3.20 7.05 13.26
CA VAL A 138 -2.73 6.09 14.27
C VAL A 138 -2.34 4.74 13.66
N GLY A 139 -2.94 4.36 12.53
CA GLY A 139 -2.65 3.08 11.85
C GLY A 139 -1.26 3.02 11.23
N GLY A 140 -0.74 4.15 10.73
CA GLY A 140 0.56 4.27 10.09
C GLY A 140 1.76 4.40 11.04
N VAL A 141 1.55 4.48 12.36
CA VAL A 141 2.59 4.77 13.36
C VAL A 141 3.76 3.78 13.31
N VAL A 142 3.49 2.50 13.13
CA VAL A 142 4.55 1.46 13.08
C VAL A 142 5.46 1.70 11.87
N ARG A 143 4.88 2.00 10.71
CA ARG A 143 5.62 2.31 9.47
C ARG A 143 6.43 3.60 9.63
N ALA A 144 5.82 4.66 10.12
CA ALA A 144 6.49 5.94 10.34
C ALA A 144 7.67 5.80 11.32
N ARG A 145 7.51 5.02 12.39
CA ARG A 145 8.58 4.71 13.35
C ARG A 145 9.73 3.95 12.71
N ALA A 146 9.44 2.99 11.82
CA ALA A 146 10.47 2.21 11.13
C ALA A 146 11.31 3.10 10.20
N ILE A 147 10.70 4.11 9.58
CA ILE A 147 11.39 5.10 8.75
C ILE A 147 12.18 6.08 9.62
N ALA A 148 11.59 6.64 10.67
CA ALA A 148 12.26 7.54 11.61
C ALA A 148 13.55 6.93 12.16
N LYS A 149 13.51 5.66 12.58
CA LYS A 149 14.69 4.93 13.07
C LYS A 149 15.82 4.84 12.04
N ARG A 150 15.51 4.83 10.76
CA ARG A 150 16.51 4.79 9.68
C ARG A 150 16.95 6.17 9.21
N LEU A 151 16.30 7.22 9.70
CA LEU A 151 16.66 8.63 9.50
C LEU A 151 17.34 9.18 10.77
N ASP A 152 18.41 8.53 11.21
CA ASP A 152 19.20 8.88 12.40
C ASP A 152 18.35 9.05 13.67
N ASP A 153 17.39 8.13 13.88
CA ASP A 153 16.41 8.18 14.97
C ASP A 153 15.64 9.52 15.04
N ALA A 154 15.27 10.06 13.87
CA ALA A 154 14.47 11.27 13.78
C ALA A 154 13.22 11.20 14.66
N ASP A 155 12.80 12.34 15.17
CA ASP A 155 11.58 12.45 15.97
C ASP A 155 10.34 11.96 15.20
N LEU A 156 9.31 11.55 15.95
CA LEU A 156 8.04 11.07 15.39
C LEU A 156 6.89 11.94 15.87
N ALA A 157 6.05 12.38 14.95
CA ALA A 157 4.76 12.97 15.25
C ALA A 157 3.60 12.13 14.67
N ILE A 158 2.43 12.25 15.26
CA ILE A 158 1.24 11.49 14.88
C ILE A 158 0.07 12.45 14.76
N ILE A 159 -0.70 12.33 13.68
CA ILE A 159 -1.95 13.08 13.52
C ILE A 159 -3.11 12.21 14.00
N ASP A 160 -3.69 12.57 15.12
CA ASP A 160 -4.89 11.92 15.67
C ASP A 160 -6.14 12.55 15.07
N LYS A 161 -6.85 11.79 14.23
CA LYS A 161 -8.11 12.20 13.61
C LYS A 161 -9.28 11.72 14.45
N ARG A 162 -10.02 12.65 15.06
CA ARG A 162 -11.25 12.32 15.78
C ARG A 162 -12.46 12.85 15.03
N ARG A 163 -13.41 11.96 14.75
CA ARG A 163 -14.75 12.31 14.29
C ARG A 163 -15.71 12.19 15.47
N PRO A 164 -16.01 13.29 16.19
CA PRO A 164 -16.84 13.20 17.39
C PRO A 164 -18.28 12.77 17.09
N LYS A 165 -18.80 13.06 15.90
CA LYS A 165 -20.13 12.64 15.40
C LYS A 165 -20.15 12.60 13.87
N ALA A 166 -21.13 11.90 13.29
CA ALA A 166 -21.44 12.00 11.86
C ALA A 166 -21.79 13.47 11.52
N ASN A 167 -21.25 13.97 10.40
CA ASN A 167 -21.43 15.35 9.91
C ASN A 167 -20.79 16.47 10.77
N VAL A 168 -19.92 16.17 11.73
CA VAL A 168 -19.11 17.16 12.44
C VAL A 168 -17.72 17.21 11.82
N ALA A 169 -17.15 18.44 11.78
CA ALA A 169 -15.80 18.65 11.28
C ALA A 169 -14.80 17.71 11.98
N THR A 170 -13.89 17.14 11.20
CA THR A 170 -12.84 16.29 11.74
C THR A 170 -11.89 17.14 12.57
N VAL A 171 -11.78 16.83 13.85
CA VAL A 171 -10.76 17.43 14.72
C VAL A 171 -9.47 16.66 14.51
N MET A 172 -8.40 17.36 14.18
CA MET A 172 -7.05 16.79 14.08
C MET A 172 -6.21 17.39 15.20
N ASN A 173 -5.48 16.53 15.89
CA ASN A 173 -4.48 16.93 16.87
C ASN A 173 -3.14 16.34 16.46
N ILE A 174 -2.08 17.15 16.53
CA ILE A 174 -0.71 16.66 16.34
C ILE A 174 -0.16 16.27 17.72
N ILE A 175 0.30 15.04 17.83
CA ILE A 175 1.03 14.53 18.98
C ILE A 175 2.50 14.54 18.59
N GLY A 176 3.29 15.37 19.22
CA GLY A 176 4.70 15.64 18.89
C GLY A 176 4.90 17.11 18.50
N ASP A 177 6.14 17.60 18.58
CA ASP A 177 6.48 18.98 18.24
C ASP A 177 7.07 19.06 16.82
N VAL A 178 6.33 19.67 15.92
CA VAL A 178 6.68 19.88 14.52
C VAL A 178 7.21 21.27 14.22
N SER A 179 7.30 22.15 15.25
CA SER A 179 7.64 23.55 15.09
C SER A 179 9.07 23.73 14.53
N GLY A 180 9.19 24.42 13.41
CA GLY A 180 10.46 24.70 12.76
C GLY A 180 11.17 23.48 12.16
N LYS A 181 10.55 22.30 12.13
CA LYS A 181 11.12 21.07 11.58
C LYS A 181 10.70 20.83 10.13
N THR A 182 11.50 20.08 9.41
CA THR A 182 11.14 19.53 8.11
C THR A 182 10.34 18.23 8.34
N CYS A 183 9.05 18.24 7.97
CA CYS A 183 8.14 17.13 8.21
C CYS A 183 8.11 16.17 7.03
N VAL A 184 8.37 14.88 7.27
CA VAL A 184 8.24 13.79 6.30
C VAL A 184 6.96 13.02 6.61
N LEU A 185 5.91 13.22 5.81
CA LEU A 185 4.66 12.46 5.92
C LEU A 185 4.84 11.09 5.28
N VAL A 186 4.46 10.03 6.01
CA VAL A 186 4.59 8.63 5.56
C VAL A 186 3.24 7.95 5.58
N ASP A 187 2.80 7.48 4.42
CA ASP A 187 1.58 6.68 4.25
C ASP A 187 1.87 5.48 3.34
N ASP A 188 0.99 4.47 3.33
CA ASP A 188 1.11 3.28 2.47
C ASP A 188 0.37 3.42 1.15
N ILE A 189 -0.68 4.22 1.12
CA ILE A 189 -1.52 4.39 -0.06
C ILE A 189 -1.91 5.86 -0.19
N VAL A 190 -1.66 6.42 -1.37
CA VAL A 190 -2.19 7.71 -1.78
C VAL A 190 -3.24 7.49 -2.87
N ASP A 191 -4.49 7.78 -2.54
CA ASP A 191 -5.63 7.71 -3.48
C ASP A 191 -5.99 9.13 -3.94
N THR A 192 -6.89 9.80 -3.22
CA THR A 192 -7.27 11.20 -3.51
C THR A 192 -6.35 12.24 -2.86
N ALA A 193 -5.33 11.80 -2.17
CA ALA A 193 -4.44 12.61 -1.33
C ALA A 193 -5.14 13.42 -0.21
N GLY A 194 -6.45 13.24 -0.02
CA GLY A 194 -7.21 14.01 0.96
C GLY A 194 -6.67 13.90 2.39
N THR A 195 -6.18 12.73 2.79
CA THR A 195 -5.54 12.51 4.09
C THR A 195 -4.23 13.29 4.21
N LEU A 196 -3.38 13.22 3.19
CA LEU A 196 -2.08 13.91 3.19
C LEU A 196 -2.25 15.43 3.13
N CYS A 197 -3.14 15.94 2.29
CA CYS A 197 -3.43 17.37 2.20
C CYS A 197 -3.96 17.92 3.52
N ALA A 198 -4.86 17.19 4.19
CA ALA A 198 -5.38 17.59 5.49
C ALA A 198 -4.32 17.53 6.59
N ALA A 199 -3.45 16.53 6.55
CA ALA A 199 -2.31 16.39 7.45
C ALA A 199 -1.30 17.53 7.26
N ALA A 200 -0.95 17.86 6.01
CA ALA A 200 -0.07 18.96 5.67
C ALA A 200 -0.63 20.31 6.14
N ALA A 201 -1.92 20.57 5.91
CA ALA A 201 -2.58 21.79 6.37
C ALA A 201 -2.58 21.92 7.91
N GLU A 202 -2.66 20.80 8.65
CA GLU A 202 -2.56 20.82 10.12
C GLU A 202 -1.15 21.11 10.58
N ILE A 203 -0.14 20.50 9.94
CA ILE A 203 1.28 20.79 10.19
C ILE A 203 1.57 22.27 9.93
N GLY A 204 1.07 22.83 8.81
CA GLY A 204 1.23 24.25 8.47
C GLY A 204 0.60 25.20 9.48
N ARG A 205 -0.50 24.81 10.12
CA ARG A 205 -1.09 25.57 11.24
C ARG A 205 -0.24 25.51 12.51
N ALA A 206 0.41 24.37 12.74
CA ALA A 206 1.25 24.16 13.92
C ALA A 206 2.70 24.65 13.73
N SER A 207 3.18 24.80 12.49
CA SER A 207 4.53 25.20 12.16
C SER A 207 4.54 26.28 11.07
N CYS A 208 5.40 27.30 11.18
CA CYS A 208 5.54 28.32 10.14
C CYS A 208 6.31 27.88 8.89
N ARG A 209 6.71 26.62 8.76
CA ARG A 209 7.44 26.09 7.59
C ARG A 209 6.95 24.67 7.24
N GLU A 210 6.50 24.52 6.02
CA GLU A 210 5.96 23.29 5.48
C GLU A 210 6.82 22.72 4.35
N ARG A 211 7.23 21.45 4.47
CA ARG A 211 7.62 20.62 3.33
C ARG A 211 7.03 19.22 3.54
N VAL A 212 6.20 18.78 2.60
CA VAL A 212 5.50 17.51 2.65
C VAL A 212 6.11 16.57 1.63
N TYR A 213 6.52 15.38 2.07
CA TYR A 213 6.88 14.25 1.22
C TYR A 213 5.87 13.14 1.48
N SER A 214 5.20 12.66 0.43
CA SER A 214 4.35 11.48 0.50
C SER A 214 4.99 10.34 -0.27
N ASN A 215 4.89 9.13 0.27
CA ASN A 215 5.11 7.90 -0.47
C ASN A 215 3.91 7.65 -1.36
N VAL A 216 4.12 7.50 -2.63
CA VAL A 216 3.12 7.10 -3.63
C VAL A 216 3.21 5.60 -3.83
#